data_7a9604dcd9c70942e8dc06a1866a68b9
#
_entry.id   7a9604dcd9c70942e8dc06a1866a68b9
#
_cell.length_a   1.000
_cell.length_b   1.000
_cell.length_c   1.000
_cell.angle_alpha   90.00
_cell.angle_beta   90.00
_cell.angle_gamma   90.00
#
_symmetry.space_group_name_H-M   'P 1'
#
loop_
_entity.id
_entity.type
_entity.pdbx_description
1 polymer ?
#
loop_
_entity_poly.entity_id
_entity_poly.type
_entity_poly.pdbx_seq_one_letter_code
_entity_poly.pdbx_strand_id
1 'polypeptide(L)'
;MAINIADLFEHAVDAVPDRPVIQVGDRRVTYTELEADANRLAHFLAGRGVGAGDHVGIYAKNSVEHVVALLAVFKIRAVAINVNYRYVEGELDYLFDNSDVVALLHERPYAPLVAVTAPKHERLTTVVAMPDPTDPHSEADISSYGAIAWEEALAGQSTDRDFGPRSADDVYIVYTGGTTGFPKGVMWRHEDFWRVLGGGIDFMTGERLEEYDQSTKAAESDPMVTFPLSPLMHGGAQAAMLMHLFAGHLTILTPKFDAHEVWRVIDENKVQLIFMTGDAMARPLIEAYESGGYDGSSLVAVASSAAIFSRPVKERWMAAFPNVFFTDSVGSSETGFQGTGLQDAENIKGEGCVVSLGPESVVLDEGNRILDLASNVGAVGRLARSGSVPLGYYKDPEKSARTFLEIDGTRYSVPGDFARIEADNKVTLLGRGSNCINTGGEKVYPEEVEMALKAHPDVYDVLVVGVADENYGQSVSAVIQPRGENRPTVEELRAFLRAHLSGYKLPRAVTYVDEIPRSATGKANYPAARKLVSAATAAAPAPA
;
A
#
# COMPACT_ATOMS: atom_id res chain seq x y z
N MET A 1 29.82 -3.17 2.35
CA MET A 1 29.23 -4.27 1.57
C MET A 1 27.98 -3.72 0.89
N ALA A 2 27.55 -4.31 -0.19
CA ALA A 2 26.41 -3.76 -0.95
C ALA A 2 25.11 -4.31 -0.35
N ILE A 3 24.27 -3.44 0.21
CA ILE A 3 22.98 -3.82 0.80
C ILE A 3 22.03 -4.23 -0.33
N ASN A 4 21.66 -5.51 -0.37
CA ASN A 4 20.73 -6.08 -1.33
C ASN A 4 19.61 -6.85 -0.61
N ILE A 5 18.38 -6.77 -1.09
CA ILE A 5 17.21 -7.41 -0.46
C ILE A 5 17.39 -8.93 -0.34
N ALA A 6 17.99 -9.58 -1.36
CA ALA A 6 18.23 -11.02 -1.30
C ALA A 6 19.32 -11.38 -0.28
N ASP A 7 20.39 -10.57 -0.14
CA ASP A 7 21.45 -10.81 0.85
C ASP A 7 20.93 -10.63 2.27
N LEU A 8 20.06 -9.62 2.51
CA LEU A 8 19.39 -9.42 3.81
C LEU A 8 18.53 -10.64 4.19
N PHE A 9 17.78 -11.18 3.22
CA PHE A 9 16.99 -12.39 3.45
C PHE A 9 17.87 -13.61 3.71
N GLU A 10 18.90 -13.84 2.92
CA GLU A 10 19.82 -14.96 3.09
C GLU A 10 20.53 -14.93 4.45
N HIS A 11 20.91 -13.74 4.93
CA HIS A 11 21.46 -13.59 6.27
C HIS A 11 20.42 -13.91 7.38
N ALA A 12 19.15 -13.58 7.17
CA ALA A 12 18.10 -13.96 8.11
C ALA A 12 17.87 -15.48 8.12
N VAL A 13 17.97 -16.16 6.96
CA VAL A 13 17.95 -17.63 6.88
C VAL A 13 19.09 -18.22 7.70
N ASP A 14 20.32 -17.69 7.56
CA ASP A 14 21.48 -18.18 8.29
C ASP A 14 21.35 -17.96 9.81
N ALA A 15 20.73 -16.87 10.22
CA ALA A 15 20.53 -16.54 11.63
C ALA A 15 19.45 -17.40 12.31
N VAL A 16 18.35 -17.71 11.59
CA VAL A 16 17.16 -18.38 12.18
C VAL A 16 16.52 -19.41 11.23
N PRO A 17 17.29 -20.42 10.73
CA PRO A 17 16.90 -21.31 9.62
C PRO A 17 15.61 -22.09 9.85
N ASP A 18 15.37 -22.54 11.07
CA ASP A 18 14.25 -23.42 11.43
C ASP A 18 13.00 -22.67 11.89
N ARG A 19 13.08 -21.32 11.98
CA ARG A 19 11.90 -20.52 12.36
C ARG A 19 10.86 -20.53 11.24
N PRO A 20 9.58 -20.62 11.58
CA PRO A 20 8.51 -20.30 10.64
C PRO A 20 8.63 -18.86 10.16
N VAL A 21 8.46 -18.65 8.85
CA VAL A 21 8.60 -17.31 8.24
C VAL A 21 7.34 -16.84 7.55
N ILE A 22 6.67 -17.70 6.80
CA ILE A 22 5.40 -17.40 6.11
C ILE A 22 4.36 -18.46 6.45
N GLN A 23 3.13 -18.01 6.70
CA GLN A 23 1.97 -18.87 6.84
C GLN A 23 0.81 -18.39 5.97
N VAL A 24 0.19 -19.30 5.22
CA VAL A 24 -1.05 -19.07 4.46
C VAL A 24 -2.02 -20.21 4.75
N GLY A 25 -3.13 -19.91 5.42
CA GLY A 25 -4.01 -20.94 5.95
C GLY A 25 -3.27 -21.89 6.89
N ASP A 26 -3.36 -23.21 6.63
CA ASP A 26 -2.66 -24.23 7.42
C ASP A 26 -1.22 -24.48 6.96
N ARG A 27 -0.83 -23.95 5.82
CA ARG A 27 0.53 -24.12 5.28
C ARG A 27 1.48 -23.12 5.93
N ARG A 28 2.45 -23.64 6.67
CA ARG A 28 3.52 -22.88 7.31
C ARG A 28 4.87 -23.36 6.78
N VAL A 29 5.73 -22.44 6.37
CA VAL A 29 7.08 -22.73 5.87
C VAL A 29 8.13 -22.06 6.73
N THR A 30 9.29 -22.72 6.87
CA THR A 30 10.45 -22.19 7.56
C THR A 30 11.30 -21.31 6.65
N TYR A 31 12.27 -20.59 7.23
CA TYR A 31 13.25 -19.82 6.46
C TYR A 31 14.01 -20.70 5.47
N THR A 32 14.48 -21.87 5.91
CA THR A 32 15.17 -22.84 5.05
C THR A 32 14.31 -23.36 3.90
N GLU A 33 13.03 -23.68 4.16
CA GLU A 33 12.12 -24.17 3.13
C GLU A 33 11.78 -23.08 2.10
N LEU A 34 11.50 -21.85 2.56
CA LEU A 34 11.23 -20.72 1.70
C LEU A 34 12.44 -20.41 0.80
N GLU A 35 13.63 -20.44 1.37
CA GLU A 35 14.86 -20.21 0.62
C GLU A 35 15.13 -21.30 -0.41
N ALA A 36 14.96 -22.56 -0.05
CA ALA A 36 15.17 -23.68 -0.97
C ALA A 36 14.28 -23.55 -2.21
N ASP A 37 13.01 -23.19 -2.04
CA ASP A 37 12.10 -22.98 -3.17
C ASP A 37 12.44 -21.73 -3.97
N ALA A 38 12.87 -20.63 -3.30
CA ALA A 38 13.35 -19.43 -3.97
C ALA A 38 14.60 -19.70 -4.81
N ASN A 39 15.56 -20.51 -4.30
CA ASN A 39 16.75 -20.91 -5.03
C ASN A 39 16.39 -21.77 -6.26
N ARG A 40 15.50 -22.76 -6.10
CA ARG A 40 15.03 -23.58 -7.22
C ARG A 40 14.42 -22.73 -8.33
N LEU A 41 13.51 -21.83 -8.00
CA LEU A 41 12.88 -20.95 -8.99
C LEU A 41 13.91 -19.99 -9.62
N ALA A 42 14.85 -19.47 -8.85
CA ALA A 42 15.92 -18.61 -9.34
C ALA A 42 16.79 -19.33 -10.38
N HIS A 43 17.21 -20.59 -10.11
CA HIS A 43 17.93 -21.42 -11.06
C HIS A 43 17.13 -21.72 -12.33
N PHE A 44 15.84 -22.02 -12.18
CA PHE A 44 14.96 -22.20 -13.33
C PHE A 44 14.92 -20.96 -14.22
N LEU A 45 14.67 -19.78 -13.63
CA LEU A 45 14.60 -18.51 -14.36
C LEU A 45 15.94 -18.18 -15.03
N ALA A 46 17.06 -18.34 -14.31
CA ALA A 46 18.40 -18.16 -14.87
C ALA A 46 18.68 -19.11 -16.03
N GLY A 47 18.25 -20.37 -15.91
CA GLY A 47 18.34 -21.38 -16.98
C GLY A 47 17.50 -21.04 -18.22
N ARG A 48 16.51 -20.16 -18.08
CA ARG A 48 15.72 -19.58 -19.17
C ARG A 48 16.28 -18.28 -19.73
N GLY A 49 17.45 -17.85 -19.22
CA GLY A 49 18.13 -16.63 -19.67
C GLY A 49 17.65 -15.36 -18.95
N VAL A 50 16.84 -15.46 -17.89
CA VAL A 50 16.45 -14.31 -17.06
C VAL A 50 17.58 -13.98 -16.10
N GLY A 51 18.00 -12.71 -16.05
CA GLY A 51 19.14 -12.28 -15.24
C GLY A 51 19.06 -10.83 -14.81
N ALA A 52 20.23 -10.26 -14.49
CA ALA A 52 20.33 -8.92 -13.95
C ALA A 52 19.68 -7.85 -14.84
N GLY A 53 18.74 -7.11 -14.27
CA GLY A 53 18.00 -6.05 -14.95
C GLY A 53 16.83 -6.50 -15.81
N ASP A 54 16.60 -7.80 -15.97
CA ASP A 54 15.41 -8.32 -16.64
C ASP A 54 14.16 -8.20 -15.75
N HIS A 55 13.03 -7.85 -16.35
CA HIS A 55 11.80 -7.62 -15.60
C HIS A 55 10.92 -8.87 -15.56
N VAL A 56 10.49 -9.25 -14.35
CA VAL A 56 9.67 -10.42 -14.09
C VAL A 56 8.36 -10.00 -13.44
N GLY A 57 7.25 -10.25 -14.11
CA GLY A 57 5.90 -9.98 -13.60
C GLY A 57 5.47 -11.04 -12.57
N ILE A 58 4.92 -10.60 -11.45
CA ILE A 58 4.30 -11.48 -10.44
C ILE A 58 2.82 -11.15 -10.37
N TYR A 59 1.99 -12.07 -10.87
CA TYR A 59 0.55 -11.90 -11.04
C TYR A 59 -0.21 -12.91 -10.15
N ALA A 60 -0.27 -12.58 -8.87
CA ALA A 60 -0.77 -13.48 -7.83
C ALA A 60 -1.46 -12.73 -6.68
N LYS A 61 -2.30 -13.45 -5.94
CA LYS A 61 -2.78 -13.09 -4.61
C LYS A 61 -1.66 -13.30 -3.57
N ASN A 62 -2.00 -13.14 -2.31
CA ASN A 62 -1.09 -13.47 -1.21
C ASN A 62 -0.98 -14.99 -1.09
N SER A 63 0.21 -15.52 -1.35
CA SER A 63 0.53 -16.96 -1.28
C SER A 63 2.00 -17.16 -0.92
N VAL A 64 2.39 -18.37 -0.53
CA VAL A 64 3.80 -18.73 -0.32
C VAL A 64 4.56 -18.59 -1.65
N GLU A 65 3.94 -19.01 -2.75
CA GLU A 65 4.50 -18.94 -4.10
C GLU A 65 4.80 -17.50 -4.54
N HIS A 66 3.95 -16.54 -4.16
CA HIS A 66 4.22 -15.11 -4.40
C HIS A 66 5.51 -14.65 -3.71
N VAL A 67 5.72 -15.06 -2.47
CA VAL A 67 6.93 -14.70 -1.71
C VAL A 67 8.16 -15.39 -2.28
N VAL A 68 8.07 -16.69 -2.62
CA VAL A 68 9.10 -17.45 -3.33
C VAL A 68 9.47 -16.75 -4.64
N ALA A 69 8.48 -16.36 -5.44
CA ALA A 69 8.67 -15.66 -6.71
C ALA A 69 9.43 -14.33 -6.53
N LEU A 70 9.02 -13.52 -5.56
CA LEU A 70 9.66 -12.24 -5.26
C LEU A 70 11.13 -12.41 -4.88
N LEU A 71 11.43 -13.35 -3.98
CA LEU A 71 12.79 -13.64 -3.53
C LEU A 71 13.66 -14.24 -4.65
N ALA A 72 13.12 -15.17 -5.45
CA ALA A 72 13.83 -15.76 -6.58
C ALA A 72 14.27 -14.70 -7.59
N VAL A 73 13.40 -13.75 -7.90
CA VAL A 73 13.69 -12.63 -8.80
C VAL A 73 14.85 -11.78 -8.27
N PHE A 74 14.83 -11.43 -6.99
CA PHE A 74 15.92 -10.66 -6.37
C PHE A 74 17.25 -11.44 -6.32
N LYS A 75 17.20 -12.78 -6.11
CA LYS A 75 18.41 -13.62 -6.05
C LYS A 75 19.22 -13.58 -7.36
N ILE A 76 18.57 -13.52 -8.50
CA ILE A 76 19.22 -13.43 -9.83
C ILE A 76 19.42 -11.98 -10.31
N ARG A 77 19.19 -10.97 -9.44
CA ARG A 77 19.32 -9.54 -9.74
C ARG A 77 18.33 -9.06 -10.81
N ALA A 78 17.26 -9.80 -11.05
CA ALA A 78 16.15 -9.39 -11.90
C ALA A 78 15.24 -8.40 -11.16
N VAL A 79 14.38 -7.72 -11.90
CA VAL A 79 13.50 -6.65 -11.40
C VAL A 79 12.11 -7.20 -11.21
N ALA A 80 11.62 -7.21 -9.99
CA ALA A 80 10.24 -7.64 -9.70
C ALA A 80 9.23 -6.55 -10.11
N ILE A 81 8.21 -6.97 -10.85
CA ILE A 81 7.08 -6.14 -11.29
C ILE A 81 5.81 -6.69 -10.67
N ASN A 82 5.21 -5.95 -9.75
CA ASN A 82 3.93 -6.32 -9.17
C ASN A 82 2.79 -6.13 -10.17
N VAL A 83 2.04 -7.20 -10.45
CA VAL A 83 0.86 -7.17 -11.33
C VAL A 83 -0.40 -7.20 -10.48
N ASN A 84 -1.29 -6.24 -10.69
CA ASN A 84 -2.56 -6.22 -9.97
C ASN A 84 -3.48 -7.34 -10.51
N TYR A 85 -3.84 -8.29 -9.66
CA TYR A 85 -4.66 -9.45 -10.03
C TYR A 85 -6.11 -9.13 -10.42
N ARG A 86 -6.51 -7.86 -10.33
CA ARG A 86 -7.83 -7.37 -10.76
C ARG A 86 -7.81 -6.70 -12.14
N TYR A 87 -6.64 -6.63 -12.78
CA TYR A 87 -6.55 -6.04 -14.11
C TYR A 87 -7.32 -6.86 -15.13
N VAL A 88 -7.98 -6.15 -16.03
CA VAL A 88 -8.59 -6.70 -17.24
C VAL A 88 -7.59 -6.69 -18.40
N GLU A 89 -7.96 -7.31 -19.51
CA GLU A 89 -7.07 -7.51 -20.68
C GLU A 89 -6.30 -6.24 -21.09
N GLY A 90 -6.98 -5.10 -21.26
CA GLY A 90 -6.33 -3.87 -21.71
C GLY A 90 -5.35 -3.27 -20.69
N GLU A 91 -5.59 -3.49 -19.39
CA GLU A 91 -4.68 -3.05 -18.32
C GLU A 91 -3.45 -3.96 -18.24
N LEU A 92 -3.60 -5.26 -18.47
CA LEU A 92 -2.48 -6.20 -18.56
C LEU A 92 -1.64 -5.95 -19.80
N ASP A 93 -2.25 -5.76 -20.97
CA ASP A 93 -1.56 -5.42 -22.21
C ASP A 93 -0.70 -4.17 -22.02
N TYR A 94 -1.28 -3.11 -21.43
CA TYR A 94 -0.52 -1.89 -21.10
C TYR A 94 0.65 -2.18 -20.15
N LEU A 95 0.40 -2.93 -19.07
CA LEU A 95 1.44 -3.20 -18.08
C LEU A 95 2.60 -3.98 -18.70
N PHE A 96 2.32 -5.04 -19.45
CA PHE A 96 3.35 -5.88 -20.06
C PHE A 96 4.19 -5.10 -21.08
N ASP A 97 3.56 -4.25 -21.90
CA ASP A 97 4.28 -3.37 -22.84
C ASP A 97 5.10 -2.30 -22.10
N ASN A 98 4.50 -1.61 -21.13
CA ASN A 98 5.17 -0.53 -20.40
C ASN A 98 6.33 -1.05 -19.55
N SER A 99 6.18 -2.20 -18.91
CA SER A 99 7.17 -2.76 -17.99
C SER A 99 8.24 -3.63 -18.65
N ASP A 100 8.19 -3.89 -19.96
CA ASP A 100 9.15 -4.76 -20.68
C ASP A 100 9.36 -6.13 -20.04
N VAL A 101 8.33 -6.74 -19.48
CA VAL A 101 8.44 -8.04 -18.84
C VAL A 101 8.93 -9.12 -19.79
N VAL A 102 9.92 -9.91 -19.36
CA VAL A 102 10.47 -11.04 -20.11
C VAL A 102 10.00 -12.39 -19.56
N ALA A 103 9.58 -12.41 -18.30
CA ALA A 103 9.00 -13.56 -17.64
C ALA A 103 7.75 -13.16 -16.83
N LEU A 104 6.78 -14.07 -16.72
CA LEU A 104 5.56 -13.89 -15.95
C LEU A 104 5.34 -15.11 -15.04
N LEU A 105 5.21 -14.86 -13.75
CA LEU A 105 4.80 -15.84 -12.76
C LEU A 105 3.37 -15.51 -12.35
N HIS A 106 2.41 -16.36 -12.72
CA HIS A 106 0.99 -16.08 -12.46
C HIS A 106 0.28 -17.24 -11.79
N GLU A 107 -0.69 -16.97 -10.93
CA GLU A 107 -1.57 -18.02 -10.42
C GLU A 107 -2.46 -18.59 -11.52
N ARG A 108 -2.70 -19.90 -11.47
CA ARG A 108 -3.47 -20.66 -12.46
C ARG A 108 -4.86 -20.11 -12.77
N PRO A 109 -5.61 -19.55 -11.80
CA PRO A 109 -6.91 -18.93 -12.08
C PRO A 109 -6.88 -17.80 -13.11
N TYR A 110 -5.72 -17.15 -13.29
CA TYR A 110 -5.55 -16.08 -14.29
C TYR A 110 -5.16 -16.61 -15.68
N ALA A 111 -4.99 -17.92 -15.86
CA ALA A 111 -4.62 -18.55 -17.13
C ALA A 111 -5.50 -18.12 -18.32
N PRO A 112 -6.83 -18.02 -18.23
CA PRO A 112 -7.66 -17.58 -19.35
C PRO A 112 -7.31 -16.17 -19.85
N LEU A 113 -6.95 -15.26 -18.94
CA LEU A 113 -6.58 -13.89 -19.28
C LEU A 113 -5.13 -13.81 -19.79
N VAL A 114 -4.22 -14.56 -19.20
CA VAL A 114 -2.82 -14.66 -19.64
C VAL A 114 -2.73 -15.29 -21.03
N ALA A 115 -3.57 -16.30 -21.35
CA ALA A 115 -3.60 -16.95 -22.64
C ALA A 115 -3.94 -16.00 -23.81
N VAL A 116 -4.71 -14.94 -23.55
CA VAL A 116 -5.07 -13.94 -24.58
C VAL A 116 -4.13 -12.73 -24.58
N THR A 117 -3.42 -12.44 -23.48
CA THR A 117 -2.53 -11.30 -23.38
C THR A 117 -1.07 -11.65 -23.67
N ALA A 118 -0.52 -12.68 -23.03
CA ALA A 118 0.90 -13.03 -23.14
C ALA A 118 1.40 -13.21 -24.60
N PRO A 119 0.66 -13.88 -25.52
CA PRO A 119 1.12 -14.06 -26.90
C PRO A 119 1.28 -12.78 -27.71
N LYS A 120 0.74 -11.64 -27.25
CA LYS A 120 0.89 -10.33 -27.91
C LYS A 120 2.23 -9.67 -27.63
N HIS A 121 2.97 -10.15 -26.63
CA HIS A 121 4.21 -9.56 -26.13
C HIS A 121 5.40 -10.48 -26.45
N GLU A 122 6.09 -10.22 -27.56
CA GLU A 122 7.21 -11.06 -28.05
C GLU A 122 8.37 -11.19 -27.05
N ARG A 123 8.53 -10.20 -26.15
CA ARG A 123 9.57 -10.23 -25.11
C ARG A 123 9.24 -11.20 -23.97
N LEU A 124 7.98 -11.50 -23.74
CA LEU A 124 7.52 -12.41 -22.70
C LEU A 124 7.73 -13.87 -23.14
N THR A 125 8.92 -14.38 -22.89
CA THR A 125 9.37 -15.69 -23.38
C THR A 125 9.21 -16.82 -22.36
N THR A 126 9.03 -16.49 -21.09
CA THR A 126 8.91 -17.47 -20.00
C THR A 126 7.66 -17.19 -19.18
N VAL A 127 6.77 -18.17 -19.11
CA VAL A 127 5.54 -18.08 -18.30
C VAL A 127 5.46 -19.29 -17.38
N VAL A 128 5.28 -19.05 -16.08
CA VAL A 128 5.11 -20.08 -15.06
C VAL A 128 3.76 -19.93 -14.39
N ALA A 129 3.00 -21.02 -14.32
CA ALA A 129 1.71 -21.06 -13.67
C ALA A 129 1.83 -21.62 -12.23
N MET A 130 1.62 -20.74 -11.24
CA MET A 130 1.62 -21.08 -9.82
C MET A 130 0.29 -21.70 -9.39
N PRO A 131 0.28 -22.63 -8.42
CA PRO A 131 -0.96 -23.19 -7.89
C PRO A 131 -1.75 -22.14 -7.08
N ASP A 132 -3.08 -22.26 -7.07
CA ASP A 132 -3.96 -21.64 -6.08
C ASP A 132 -5.01 -22.67 -5.66
N PRO A 133 -4.75 -23.50 -4.64
CA PRO A 133 -5.67 -24.55 -4.22
C PRO A 133 -6.97 -24.01 -3.59
N THR A 134 -7.03 -22.71 -3.31
CA THR A 134 -8.23 -22.07 -2.73
C THR A 134 -9.20 -21.55 -3.80
N ASP A 135 -8.81 -21.59 -5.08
CA ASP A 135 -9.62 -21.10 -6.20
C ASP A 135 -10.20 -22.28 -7.03
N PRO A 136 -11.51 -22.27 -7.35
CA PRO A 136 -12.13 -23.32 -8.16
C PRO A 136 -11.59 -23.43 -9.60
N HIS A 137 -10.83 -22.41 -10.06
CA HIS A 137 -10.16 -22.39 -11.36
C HIS A 137 -8.69 -22.84 -11.29
N SER A 138 -8.26 -23.44 -10.18
CA SER A 138 -6.89 -23.94 -10.01
C SER A 138 -6.46 -24.95 -11.07
N GLU A 139 -7.40 -25.66 -11.69
CA GLU A 139 -7.20 -26.64 -12.77
C GLU A 139 -7.26 -26.03 -14.19
N ALA A 140 -7.24 -24.72 -14.35
CA ALA A 140 -7.29 -24.07 -15.67
C ALA A 140 -6.16 -24.55 -16.58
N ASP A 141 -6.49 -24.76 -17.88
CA ASP A 141 -5.52 -25.18 -18.89
C ASP A 141 -4.45 -24.10 -19.13
N ILE A 142 -3.19 -24.50 -18.99
CA ILE A 142 -2.02 -23.64 -19.20
C ILE A 142 -1.24 -23.98 -20.46
N SER A 143 -1.61 -25.05 -21.17
CA SER A 143 -0.87 -25.55 -22.33
C SER A 143 -1.00 -24.67 -23.56
N SER A 144 -2.15 -23.99 -23.73
CA SER A 144 -2.50 -23.22 -24.92
C SER A 144 -1.59 -22.02 -25.21
N TYR A 145 -0.86 -21.52 -24.20
CA TYR A 145 0.09 -20.38 -24.33
C TYR A 145 1.50 -20.75 -23.86
N GLY A 146 1.79 -22.05 -23.72
CA GLY A 146 3.13 -22.56 -23.42
C GLY A 146 3.63 -22.26 -22.00
N ALA A 147 2.73 -22.09 -21.04
CA ALA A 147 3.13 -21.91 -19.65
C ALA A 147 3.61 -23.24 -19.05
N ILE A 148 4.55 -23.12 -18.11
CA ILE A 148 5.18 -24.23 -17.40
C ILE A 148 4.52 -24.32 -16.03
N ALA A 149 4.17 -25.52 -15.58
CA ALA A 149 3.62 -25.69 -14.23
C ALA A 149 4.68 -25.39 -13.17
N TRP A 150 4.26 -24.83 -12.03
CA TRP A 150 5.14 -24.49 -10.91
C TRP A 150 6.04 -25.66 -10.46
N GLU A 151 5.43 -26.82 -10.28
CA GLU A 151 6.11 -28.05 -9.85
C GLU A 151 7.18 -28.49 -10.86
N GLU A 152 6.89 -28.34 -12.17
CA GLU A 152 7.82 -28.63 -13.25
C GLU A 152 8.98 -27.62 -13.26
N ALA A 153 8.68 -26.33 -13.03
CA ALA A 153 9.69 -25.28 -12.97
C ALA A 153 10.70 -25.51 -11.82
N LEU A 154 10.24 -26.03 -10.69
CA LEU A 154 11.12 -26.29 -9.53
C LEU A 154 11.78 -27.67 -9.57
N ALA A 155 11.24 -28.62 -10.33
CA ALA A 155 11.72 -29.99 -10.34
C ALA A 155 13.18 -30.10 -10.81
N GLY A 156 14.05 -30.74 -9.98
CA GLY A 156 15.45 -30.99 -10.31
C GLY A 156 16.35 -29.77 -10.29
N GLN A 157 15.85 -28.60 -9.90
CA GLN A 157 16.68 -27.40 -9.73
C GLN A 157 17.49 -27.45 -8.44
N SER A 158 18.67 -26.80 -8.46
CA SER A 158 19.52 -26.67 -7.27
C SER A 158 18.89 -25.79 -6.19
N THR A 159 19.24 -26.09 -4.95
CA THR A 159 18.93 -25.23 -3.78
C THR A 159 20.14 -24.40 -3.33
N ASP A 160 21.26 -24.43 -4.05
CA ASP A 160 22.47 -23.71 -3.70
C ASP A 160 22.38 -22.21 -3.95
N ARG A 161 23.17 -21.41 -3.23
CA ARG A 161 23.27 -19.94 -3.36
C ARG A 161 24.44 -19.57 -4.28
N ASP A 162 24.44 -19.97 -5.53
CA ASP A 162 25.55 -19.76 -6.48
C ASP A 162 25.25 -18.70 -7.56
N PHE A 163 24.47 -17.67 -7.22
CA PHE A 163 24.03 -16.62 -8.14
C PHE A 163 25.04 -15.47 -8.35
N GLY A 164 26.20 -15.53 -7.70
CA GLY A 164 27.22 -14.48 -7.79
C GLY A 164 26.90 -13.22 -6.96
N PRO A 165 27.80 -12.23 -6.98
CA PRO A 165 27.65 -11.04 -6.15
C PRO A 165 26.51 -10.13 -6.64
N ARG A 166 25.77 -9.57 -5.70
CA ARG A 166 24.68 -8.62 -5.93
C ARG A 166 25.11 -7.17 -5.69
N SER A 167 24.24 -6.21 -5.97
CA SER A 167 24.52 -4.78 -5.84
C SER A 167 23.42 -4.07 -5.04
N ALA A 168 23.80 -3.09 -4.24
CA ALA A 168 22.87 -2.13 -3.63
C ALA A 168 22.07 -1.32 -4.67
N ASP A 169 22.62 -1.20 -5.88
CA ASP A 169 22.03 -0.49 -7.01
C ASP A 169 21.04 -1.36 -7.82
N ASP A 170 20.90 -2.65 -7.48
CA ASP A 170 19.87 -3.48 -8.10
C ASP A 170 18.50 -2.84 -7.91
N VAL A 171 17.63 -2.97 -8.92
CA VAL A 171 16.39 -2.19 -8.98
C VAL A 171 15.19 -3.05 -8.61
N TYR A 172 14.30 -2.46 -7.85
CA TYR A 172 12.95 -2.95 -7.57
C TYR A 172 11.94 -1.93 -8.09
N ILE A 173 10.98 -2.34 -8.93
CA ILE A 173 9.97 -1.45 -9.50
C ILE A 173 8.59 -1.75 -8.91
N VAL A 174 8.01 -0.75 -8.26
CA VAL A 174 6.65 -0.83 -7.73
C VAL A 174 5.68 -0.12 -8.66
N TYR A 175 4.86 -0.88 -9.38
CA TYR A 175 3.77 -0.31 -10.17
C TYR A 175 2.63 0.12 -9.26
N THR A 176 2.21 1.37 -9.40
CA THR A 176 1.14 1.97 -8.59
C THR A 176 -0.05 2.33 -9.45
N GLY A 177 -1.26 2.05 -8.96
CA GLY A 177 -2.48 2.59 -9.56
C GLY A 177 -2.52 4.11 -9.38
N GLY A 178 -2.23 4.85 -10.45
CA GLY A 178 -2.27 6.31 -10.44
C GLY A 178 -3.71 6.83 -10.33
N THR A 179 -3.90 7.95 -9.62
CA THR A 179 -5.18 8.68 -9.60
C THR A 179 -5.52 9.34 -10.93
N THR A 180 -4.57 9.36 -11.89
CA THR A 180 -4.62 10.14 -13.12
C THR A 180 -4.46 9.31 -14.41
N GLY A 181 -4.63 7.98 -14.37
CA GLY A 181 -4.52 7.14 -15.57
C GLY A 181 -3.87 5.78 -15.33
N PHE A 182 -3.13 5.29 -16.32
CA PHE A 182 -2.47 4.00 -16.27
C PHE A 182 -1.41 3.90 -15.15
N PRO A 183 -1.18 2.69 -14.61
CA PRO A 183 -0.19 2.46 -13.57
C PRO A 183 1.22 2.87 -14.01
N LYS A 184 2.04 3.31 -13.05
CA LYS A 184 3.43 3.74 -13.30
C LYS A 184 4.36 3.00 -12.38
N GLY A 185 5.50 2.57 -12.92
CA GLY A 185 6.54 1.87 -12.17
C GLY A 185 7.45 2.87 -11.45
N VAL A 186 7.43 2.86 -10.14
CA VAL A 186 8.35 3.64 -9.29
C VAL A 186 9.60 2.82 -9.05
N MET A 187 10.75 3.32 -9.49
CA MET A 187 12.04 2.61 -9.43
C MET A 187 12.78 2.92 -8.13
N TRP A 188 13.04 1.89 -7.35
CA TRP A 188 13.86 1.97 -6.15
C TRP A 188 15.17 1.22 -6.33
N ARG A 189 16.29 1.73 -5.79
CA ARG A 189 17.46 0.90 -5.51
C ARG A 189 17.15 0.01 -4.31
N HIS A 190 17.70 -1.19 -4.25
CA HIS A 190 17.48 -2.12 -3.14
C HIS A 190 17.89 -1.52 -1.79
N GLU A 191 19.03 -0.82 -1.71
CA GLU A 191 19.46 -0.14 -0.49
C GLU A 191 18.45 0.94 -0.06
N ASP A 192 18.02 1.81 -0.99
CA ASP A 192 17.10 2.90 -0.67
C ASP A 192 15.74 2.38 -0.21
N PHE A 193 15.26 1.30 -0.86
CA PHE A 193 14.03 0.63 -0.44
C PHE A 193 14.16 0.05 0.98
N TRP A 194 15.23 -0.66 1.27
CA TRP A 194 15.45 -1.20 2.60
C TRP A 194 15.57 -0.11 3.66
N ARG A 195 16.33 0.96 3.39
CA ARG A 195 16.49 2.09 4.32
C ARG A 195 15.15 2.68 4.73
N VAL A 196 14.21 2.82 3.79
CA VAL A 196 12.97 3.59 4.00
C VAL A 196 11.77 2.71 4.32
N LEU A 197 11.73 1.50 3.79
CA LEU A 197 10.56 0.62 3.84
C LEU A 197 10.86 -0.77 4.42
N GLY A 198 12.10 -1.21 4.37
CA GLY A 198 12.54 -2.53 4.83
C GLY A 198 13.05 -2.57 6.28
N GLY A 199 12.93 -1.47 7.03
CA GLY A 199 13.36 -1.39 8.43
C GLY A 199 14.83 -1.01 8.62
N GLY A 200 15.54 -0.53 7.57
CA GLY A 200 16.92 -0.04 7.67
C GLY A 200 17.08 1.30 8.39
N ILE A 201 15.98 1.89 8.84
CA ILE A 201 15.90 3.00 9.79
C ILE A 201 14.92 2.60 10.88
N ASP A 202 15.30 2.76 12.13
CA ASP A 202 14.39 2.59 13.25
C ASP A 202 13.35 3.72 13.23
N PHE A 203 12.08 3.39 13.08
CA PHE A 203 10.99 4.37 12.92
C PHE A 203 10.69 5.15 14.21
N MET A 204 11.13 4.65 15.37
CA MET A 204 10.91 5.33 16.65
C MET A 204 12.05 6.29 16.97
N THR A 205 13.29 5.91 16.69
CA THR A 205 14.48 6.72 17.03
C THR A 205 15.01 7.53 15.84
N GLY A 206 14.71 7.10 14.59
CA GLY A 206 15.29 7.66 13.36
C GLY A 206 16.73 7.21 13.11
N GLU A 207 17.27 6.31 13.92
CA GLU A 207 18.62 5.79 13.76
C GLU A 207 18.72 4.84 12.57
N ARG A 208 19.83 4.94 11.83
CA ARG A 208 20.13 4.02 10.73
C ARG A 208 20.71 2.73 11.28
N LEU A 209 20.18 1.60 10.81
CA LEU A 209 20.71 0.28 11.12
C LEU A 209 21.88 -0.08 10.21
N GLU A 210 22.80 -0.91 10.71
CA GLU A 210 23.80 -1.58 9.89
C GLU A 210 23.16 -2.73 9.08
N GLU A 211 23.84 -3.20 8.06
CA GLU A 211 23.30 -4.10 7.02
C GLU A 211 22.56 -5.33 7.59
N TYR A 212 23.09 -5.98 8.62
CA TYR A 212 22.53 -7.23 9.16
C TYR A 212 22.01 -7.12 10.60
N ASP A 213 21.84 -5.91 11.12
CA ASP A 213 21.37 -5.70 12.49
C ASP A 213 20.03 -6.36 12.79
N GLN A 214 19.10 -6.33 11.82
CA GLN A 214 17.77 -6.93 12.00
C GLN A 214 17.86 -8.43 12.24
N SER A 215 18.57 -9.16 11.38
CA SER A 215 18.71 -10.61 11.45
C SER A 215 19.65 -11.06 12.58
N THR A 216 20.67 -10.27 12.91
CA THR A 216 21.53 -10.52 14.06
C THR A 216 20.73 -10.43 15.37
N LYS A 217 19.92 -9.38 15.53
CA LYS A 217 19.01 -9.24 16.67
C LYS A 217 17.93 -10.32 16.70
N ALA A 218 17.50 -10.80 15.54
CA ALA A 218 16.54 -11.89 15.43
C ALA A 218 17.03 -13.16 16.14
N ALA A 219 18.29 -13.51 15.99
CA ALA A 219 18.85 -14.71 16.63
C ALA A 219 18.77 -14.68 18.17
N GLU A 220 18.71 -13.47 18.75
CA GLU A 220 18.72 -13.22 20.20
C GLU A 220 17.33 -12.97 20.80
N SER A 221 16.28 -12.89 19.96
CA SER A 221 14.92 -12.53 20.38
C SER A 221 13.88 -13.55 19.94
N ASP A 222 12.74 -13.58 20.63
CA ASP A 222 11.58 -14.34 20.21
C ASP A 222 10.93 -13.72 18.96
N PRO A 223 10.46 -14.54 18.01
CA PRO A 223 9.80 -14.04 16.82
C PRO A 223 8.44 -13.41 17.14
N MET A 224 8.15 -12.29 16.52
CA MET A 224 6.78 -11.76 16.48
C MET A 224 5.94 -12.47 15.42
N VAL A 225 4.62 -12.49 15.63
CA VAL A 225 3.64 -12.91 14.62
C VAL A 225 2.98 -11.67 14.05
N THR A 226 3.15 -11.45 12.75
CA THR A 226 2.69 -10.24 12.07
C THR A 226 1.71 -10.59 10.95
N PHE A 227 0.77 -9.70 10.67
CA PHE A 227 -0.28 -9.94 9.69
C PHE A 227 -0.55 -8.67 8.86
N PRO A 228 0.13 -8.48 7.73
CA PRO A 228 -0.23 -7.45 6.76
C PRO A 228 -1.51 -7.86 6.03
N LEU A 229 -2.60 -7.12 6.24
CA LEU A 229 -3.92 -7.44 5.70
C LEU A 229 -4.09 -7.05 4.23
N SER A 230 -3.22 -6.16 3.75
CA SER A 230 -3.28 -5.70 2.36
C SER A 230 -2.64 -6.70 1.40
N PRO A 231 -3.12 -6.75 0.13
CA PRO A 231 -2.53 -7.62 -0.89
C PRO A 231 -1.06 -7.29 -1.21
N LEU A 232 -0.23 -8.32 -1.38
CA LEU A 232 1.18 -8.19 -1.77
C LEU A 232 1.38 -7.60 -3.19
N MET A 233 0.34 -7.50 -4.01
CA MET A 233 0.43 -6.73 -5.26
C MET A 233 0.69 -5.24 -5.03
N HIS A 234 0.72 -4.77 -3.77
CA HIS A 234 1.01 -3.39 -3.38
C HIS A 234 2.34 -3.30 -2.64
N GLY A 235 3.16 -2.32 -3.03
CA GLY A 235 4.49 -2.11 -2.47
C GLY A 235 4.50 -1.93 -0.94
N GLY A 236 3.47 -1.30 -0.36
CA GLY A 236 3.37 -1.15 1.10
C GLY A 236 3.22 -2.49 1.84
N ALA A 237 2.43 -3.43 1.30
CA ALA A 237 2.28 -4.76 1.88
C ALA A 237 3.55 -5.60 1.71
N GLN A 238 4.21 -5.52 0.55
CA GLN A 238 5.51 -6.17 0.33
C GLN A 238 6.57 -5.61 1.27
N ALA A 239 6.61 -4.29 1.46
CA ALA A 239 7.54 -3.64 2.38
C ALA A 239 7.34 -4.12 3.83
N ALA A 240 6.09 -4.15 4.31
CA ALA A 240 5.77 -4.66 5.64
C ALA A 240 6.21 -6.13 5.81
N MET A 241 5.92 -6.98 4.82
CA MET A 241 6.34 -8.38 4.82
C MET A 241 7.87 -8.50 4.84
N LEU A 242 8.58 -7.82 3.91
CA LEU A 242 10.05 -7.90 3.80
C LEU A 242 10.74 -7.41 5.08
N MET A 243 10.26 -6.33 5.69
CA MET A 243 10.80 -5.84 6.96
C MET A 243 10.77 -6.91 8.05
N HIS A 244 9.67 -7.66 8.15
CA HIS A 244 9.51 -8.72 9.14
C HIS A 244 10.29 -9.99 8.76
N LEU A 245 10.44 -10.27 7.47
CA LEU A 245 11.30 -11.33 6.97
C LEU A 245 12.77 -11.11 7.41
N PHE A 246 13.29 -9.89 7.23
CA PHE A 246 14.67 -9.57 7.63
C PHE A 246 14.87 -9.63 9.14
N ALA A 247 13.82 -9.40 9.91
CA ALA A 247 13.83 -9.41 11.38
C ALA A 247 13.54 -10.78 12.01
N GLY A 248 13.48 -11.86 11.24
CA GLY A 248 13.29 -13.21 11.79
C GLY A 248 11.87 -13.49 12.32
N HIS A 249 10.87 -12.78 11.87
CA HIS A 249 9.47 -12.87 12.33
C HIS A 249 8.63 -13.78 11.45
N LEU A 250 7.49 -14.26 12.00
CA LEU A 250 6.46 -14.96 11.25
C LEU A 250 5.50 -13.94 10.62
N THR A 251 5.33 -13.98 9.31
CA THR A 251 4.31 -13.22 8.61
C THR A 251 3.18 -14.14 8.16
N ILE A 252 1.97 -13.84 8.61
CA ILE A 252 0.76 -14.52 8.14
C ILE A 252 0.19 -13.74 6.97
N LEU A 253 -0.27 -14.45 5.95
CA LEU A 253 -0.88 -13.91 4.76
C LEU A 253 -2.24 -14.58 4.50
N THR A 254 -3.18 -13.81 3.97
CA THR A 254 -4.46 -14.35 3.49
C THR A 254 -4.68 -13.94 2.03
N PRO A 255 -5.17 -14.83 1.16
CA PRO A 255 -5.43 -14.51 -0.25
C PRO A 255 -6.54 -13.47 -0.44
N LYS A 256 -7.44 -13.35 0.54
CA LYS A 256 -8.59 -12.44 0.52
C LYS A 256 -8.84 -11.87 1.91
N PHE A 257 -9.16 -10.58 1.96
CA PHE A 257 -9.61 -9.95 3.20
C PHE A 257 -11.05 -10.39 3.54
N ASP A 258 -11.24 -10.94 4.73
CA ASP A 258 -12.52 -11.20 5.38
C ASP A 258 -12.35 -10.90 6.87
N ALA A 259 -13.21 -10.07 7.44
CA ALA A 259 -13.03 -9.58 8.80
C ALA A 259 -13.15 -10.68 9.87
N HIS A 260 -14.06 -11.63 9.69
CA HIS A 260 -14.22 -12.76 10.62
C HIS A 260 -13.05 -13.73 10.51
N GLU A 261 -12.58 -14.01 9.30
CA GLU A 261 -11.39 -14.82 9.05
C GLU A 261 -10.14 -14.18 9.68
N VAL A 262 -9.96 -12.86 9.52
CA VAL A 262 -8.84 -12.14 10.15
C VAL A 262 -8.86 -12.33 11.68
N TRP A 263 -10.00 -12.20 12.33
CA TRP A 263 -10.09 -12.41 13.77
C TRP A 263 -9.82 -13.86 14.19
N ARG A 264 -10.32 -14.83 13.42
CA ARG A 264 -10.01 -16.25 13.65
C ARG A 264 -8.49 -16.49 13.58
N VAL A 265 -7.83 -15.94 12.56
CA VAL A 265 -6.38 -16.04 12.39
C VAL A 265 -5.63 -15.38 13.54
N ILE A 266 -6.07 -14.19 14.00
CA ILE A 266 -5.47 -13.49 15.15
C ILE A 266 -5.55 -14.35 16.40
N ASP A 267 -6.72 -14.91 16.69
CA ASP A 267 -6.96 -15.74 17.87
C ASP A 267 -6.14 -17.04 17.82
N GLU A 268 -6.20 -17.79 16.73
CA GLU A 268 -5.53 -19.10 16.59
C GLU A 268 -3.99 -18.97 16.60
N ASN A 269 -3.44 -17.93 15.95
CA ASN A 269 -2.00 -17.77 15.77
C ASN A 269 -1.37 -16.76 16.74
N LYS A 270 -2.17 -16.16 17.62
CA LYS A 270 -1.71 -15.15 18.59
C LYS A 270 -0.94 -14.01 17.92
N VAL A 271 -1.54 -13.45 16.87
CA VAL A 271 -0.99 -12.32 16.11
C VAL A 271 -0.76 -11.12 17.03
N GLN A 272 0.42 -10.52 16.92
CA GLN A 272 0.83 -9.39 17.76
C GLN A 272 0.74 -8.05 17.02
N LEU A 273 0.91 -8.06 15.71
CA LEU A 273 0.93 -6.83 14.90
C LEU A 273 0.12 -7.02 13.62
N ILE A 274 -0.82 -6.11 13.36
CA ILE A 274 -1.53 -6.02 12.09
C ILE A 274 -1.22 -4.72 11.35
N PHE A 275 -1.13 -4.82 10.02
CA PHE A 275 -1.04 -3.65 9.12
C PHE A 275 -2.30 -3.56 8.28
N MET A 276 -3.01 -2.44 8.33
CA MET A 276 -4.29 -2.27 7.66
C MET A 276 -4.39 -0.95 6.87
N THR A 277 -5.42 -0.85 6.04
CA THR A 277 -5.69 0.32 5.20
C THR A 277 -6.91 1.08 5.73
N GLY A 278 -6.70 1.96 6.71
CA GLY A 278 -7.71 2.87 7.25
C GLY A 278 -9.08 2.23 7.50
N ASP A 279 -10.14 3.01 7.41
CA ASP A 279 -11.52 2.58 7.68
C ASP A 279 -12.00 1.43 6.79
N ALA A 280 -11.45 1.27 5.59
CA ALA A 280 -11.83 0.19 4.68
C ALA A 280 -11.61 -1.21 5.28
N MET A 281 -10.64 -1.33 6.18
CA MET A 281 -10.35 -2.56 6.92
C MET A 281 -10.71 -2.42 8.40
N ALA A 282 -10.37 -1.29 9.01
CA ALA A 282 -10.57 -1.07 10.44
C ALA A 282 -12.03 -1.16 10.87
N ARG A 283 -12.95 -0.62 10.06
CA ARG A 283 -14.38 -0.63 10.39
C ARG A 283 -14.98 -2.04 10.37
N PRO A 284 -14.90 -2.82 9.27
CA PRO A 284 -15.42 -4.18 9.28
C PRO A 284 -14.74 -5.07 10.33
N LEU A 285 -13.45 -4.86 10.62
CA LEU A 285 -12.76 -5.60 11.67
C LEU A 285 -13.34 -5.32 13.05
N ILE A 286 -13.52 -4.05 13.45
CA ILE A 286 -14.06 -3.76 14.78
C ILE A 286 -15.52 -4.18 14.90
N GLU A 287 -16.31 -4.09 13.83
CA GLU A 287 -17.69 -4.58 13.78
C GLU A 287 -17.77 -6.10 13.96
N ALA A 288 -16.87 -6.86 13.29
CA ALA A 288 -16.77 -8.29 13.46
C ALA A 288 -16.33 -8.69 14.87
N TYR A 289 -15.38 -7.98 15.47
CA TYR A 289 -14.94 -8.20 16.84
C TYR A 289 -16.06 -7.99 17.85
N GLU A 290 -16.78 -6.88 17.73
CA GLU A 290 -17.91 -6.54 18.61
C GLU A 290 -19.10 -7.51 18.46
N SER A 291 -19.24 -8.19 17.32
CA SER A 291 -20.24 -9.26 17.15
C SER A 291 -19.94 -10.50 18.00
N GLY A 292 -18.73 -10.62 18.53
CA GLY A 292 -18.33 -11.54 19.59
C GLY A 292 -17.62 -12.80 19.13
N GLY A 293 -16.94 -13.41 20.08
CA GLY A 293 -16.38 -14.76 19.95
C GLY A 293 -14.90 -14.86 19.65
N TYR A 294 -14.16 -13.73 19.54
CA TYR A 294 -12.73 -13.72 19.22
C TYR A 294 -11.86 -13.25 20.39
N ASP A 295 -10.69 -13.87 20.55
CA ASP A 295 -9.65 -13.41 21.48
C ASP A 295 -8.61 -12.57 20.71
N GLY A 296 -8.64 -11.25 20.90
CA GLY A 296 -7.66 -10.31 20.37
C GLY A 296 -6.58 -9.88 21.36
N SER A 297 -6.48 -10.55 22.52
CA SER A 297 -5.58 -10.16 23.62
C SER A 297 -4.09 -10.25 23.28
N SER A 298 -3.73 -10.97 22.22
CA SER A 298 -2.36 -11.08 21.73
C SER A 298 -1.89 -9.83 20.98
N LEU A 299 -2.80 -8.95 20.52
CA LEU A 299 -2.44 -7.75 19.79
C LEU A 299 -1.63 -6.78 20.66
N VAL A 300 -0.49 -6.37 20.15
CA VAL A 300 0.40 -5.35 20.73
C VAL A 300 0.31 -4.05 19.96
N ALA A 301 0.22 -4.12 18.63
CA ALA A 301 0.14 -2.95 17.79
C ALA A 301 -0.77 -3.11 16.58
N VAL A 302 -1.41 -2.00 16.19
CA VAL A 302 -2.22 -1.85 14.98
C VAL A 302 -1.68 -0.67 14.20
N ALA A 303 -1.09 -0.93 13.04
CA ALA A 303 -0.55 0.09 12.15
C ALA A 303 -1.52 0.34 10.98
N SER A 304 -1.85 1.60 10.75
CA SER A 304 -2.70 2.03 9.63
C SER A 304 -1.95 2.96 8.70
N SER A 305 -2.20 2.83 7.40
CA SER A 305 -1.63 3.69 6.37
C SER A 305 -2.50 3.74 5.12
N ALA A 306 -2.13 4.58 4.16
CA ALA A 306 -2.69 4.65 2.80
C ALA A 306 -4.15 5.08 2.66
N ALA A 307 -4.96 5.10 3.71
CA ALA A 307 -6.33 5.61 3.74
C ALA A 307 -6.65 6.17 5.12
N ILE A 308 -7.72 6.96 5.20
CA ILE A 308 -8.17 7.56 6.45
C ILE A 308 -8.57 6.47 7.45
N PHE A 309 -7.98 6.52 8.65
CA PHE A 309 -8.47 5.84 9.84
C PHE A 309 -9.22 6.88 10.68
N SER A 310 -10.54 6.90 10.55
CA SER A 310 -11.37 7.97 11.09
C SER A 310 -11.50 7.91 12.62
N ARG A 311 -11.67 9.08 13.24
CA ARG A 311 -11.77 9.19 14.68
C ARG A 311 -12.83 8.28 15.31
N PRO A 312 -14.08 8.19 14.80
CA PRO A 312 -15.09 7.31 15.41
C PRO A 312 -14.72 5.83 15.40
N VAL A 313 -13.99 5.39 14.35
CA VAL A 313 -13.52 4.00 14.26
C VAL A 313 -12.34 3.78 15.21
N LYS A 314 -11.40 4.74 15.30
CA LYS A 314 -10.30 4.69 16.26
C LYS A 314 -10.79 4.59 17.70
N GLU A 315 -11.77 5.41 18.08
CA GLU A 315 -12.35 5.41 19.44
C GLU A 315 -12.91 4.03 19.80
N ARG A 316 -13.58 3.34 18.88
CA ARG A 316 -14.07 1.96 19.09
C ARG A 316 -12.91 0.97 19.29
N TRP A 317 -11.88 1.04 18.42
CA TRP A 317 -10.69 0.20 18.55
C TRP A 317 -9.97 0.41 19.89
N MET A 318 -9.76 1.66 20.29
CA MET A 318 -9.08 1.98 21.56
C MET A 318 -9.90 1.58 22.79
N ALA A 319 -11.23 1.65 22.70
CA ALA A 319 -12.11 1.16 23.74
C ALA A 319 -12.06 -0.38 23.89
N ALA A 320 -11.98 -1.09 22.76
CA ALA A 320 -11.86 -2.55 22.74
C ALA A 320 -10.45 -3.04 23.15
N PHE A 321 -9.41 -2.28 22.80
CA PHE A 321 -8.00 -2.63 22.97
C PHE A 321 -7.20 -1.51 23.66
N PRO A 322 -7.43 -1.21 24.95
CA PRO A 322 -6.86 -0.05 25.62
C PRO A 322 -5.32 -0.12 25.81
N ASN A 323 -4.72 -1.30 25.69
CA ASN A 323 -3.29 -1.52 25.86
C ASN A 323 -2.54 -1.72 24.53
N VAL A 324 -3.23 -1.59 23.39
CA VAL A 324 -2.64 -1.75 22.06
C VAL A 324 -2.13 -0.40 21.55
N PHE A 325 -0.97 -0.40 20.91
CA PHE A 325 -0.42 0.77 20.25
C PHE A 325 -1.07 0.95 18.87
N PHE A 326 -1.68 2.11 18.65
CA PHE A 326 -2.24 2.48 17.35
C PHE A 326 -1.36 3.51 16.66
N THR A 327 -1.00 3.26 15.41
CA THR A 327 -0.22 4.21 14.62
C THR A 327 -0.90 4.54 13.30
N ASP A 328 -0.85 5.83 12.93
CA ASP A 328 -1.11 6.26 11.56
C ASP A 328 0.23 6.60 10.90
N SER A 329 0.46 6.08 9.71
CA SER A 329 1.67 6.34 8.95
C SER A 329 1.36 7.00 7.61
N VAL A 330 2.16 7.99 7.26
CA VAL A 330 2.09 8.71 5.99
C VAL A 330 3.25 8.30 5.10
N GLY A 331 2.93 8.00 3.85
CA GLY A 331 3.90 7.64 2.84
C GLY A 331 3.24 7.30 1.52
N SER A 332 4.05 7.09 0.51
CA SER A 332 3.61 6.69 -0.82
C SER A 332 4.69 5.82 -1.48
N SER A 333 4.37 5.21 -2.62
CA SER A 333 5.39 4.49 -3.39
C SER A 333 6.52 5.40 -3.87
N GLU A 334 6.24 6.69 -4.04
CA GLU A 334 7.19 7.71 -4.49
C GLU A 334 8.08 8.26 -3.36
N THR A 335 7.66 8.14 -2.11
CA THR A 335 8.42 8.70 -0.96
C THR A 335 8.90 7.65 0.02
N GLY A 336 8.26 6.46 0.01
CA GLY A 336 8.36 5.55 1.12
C GLY A 336 7.72 6.16 2.37
N PHE A 337 8.20 5.77 3.53
CA PHE A 337 7.74 6.27 4.82
C PHE A 337 8.18 7.72 5.06
N GLN A 338 7.27 8.62 5.38
CA GLN A 338 7.53 10.05 5.64
C GLN A 338 7.30 10.45 7.11
N GLY A 339 6.46 9.73 7.81
CA GLY A 339 6.15 10.05 9.20
C GLY A 339 5.11 9.14 9.80
N THR A 340 5.03 9.14 11.11
CA THR A 340 4.05 8.37 11.88
C THR A 340 3.51 9.18 13.05
N GLY A 341 2.31 8.89 13.46
CA GLY A 341 1.68 9.42 14.65
C GLY A 341 1.20 8.29 15.54
N LEU A 342 1.70 8.26 16.79
CA LEU A 342 1.10 7.42 17.81
C LEU A 342 -0.28 8.00 18.15
N GLN A 343 -1.29 7.16 18.09
CA GLN A 343 -2.66 7.54 18.38
C GLN A 343 -2.98 7.17 19.83
N ASP A 344 -3.32 8.16 20.61
CA ASP A 344 -3.80 8.04 21.99
C ASP A 344 -5.04 8.91 22.21
N ALA A 345 -5.62 8.85 23.40
CA ALA A 345 -6.85 9.60 23.72
C ALA A 345 -6.71 11.13 23.58
N GLU A 346 -5.51 11.68 23.55
CA GLU A 346 -5.26 13.11 23.34
C GLU A 346 -5.07 13.43 21.86
N ASN A 347 -4.26 12.65 21.16
CA ASN A 347 -3.94 12.85 19.74
C ASN A 347 -5.14 12.62 18.81
N ILE A 348 -6.10 11.74 19.16
CA ILE A 348 -7.31 11.51 18.36
C ILE A 348 -8.32 12.66 18.40
N LYS A 349 -8.16 13.65 19.32
CA LYS A 349 -9.06 14.80 19.42
C LYS A 349 -8.87 15.79 18.25
N GLY A 350 -7.73 15.73 17.55
CA GLY A 350 -7.46 16.52 16.37
C GLY A 350 -8.30 16.11 15.15
N GLU A 351 -8.53 17.04 14.24
CA GLU A 351 -9.13 16.77 12.93
C GLU A 351 -8.02 16.30 11.97
N GLY A 352 -8.18 15.09 11.40
CA GLY A 352 -7.27 14.58 10.38
C GLY A 352 -6.23 13.56 10.88
N CYS A 353 -5.36 13.14 9.97
CA CYS A 353 -4.21 12.28 10.24
C CYS A 353 -3.05 13.17 10.68
N VAL A 354 -2.78 13.23 11.98
CA VAL A 354 -1.68 14.02 12.57
C VAL A 354 -0.48 13.11 12.79
N VAL A 355 0.67 13.49 12.23
CA VAL A 355 1.91 12.71 12.30
C VAL A 355 3.11 13.59 12.63
N SER A 356 4.11 13.01 13.27
CA SER A 356 5.46 13.56 13.34
C SER A 356 6.23 13.16 12.08
N LEU A 357 6.89 14.11 11.45
CA LEU A 357 7.69 13.83 10.25
C LEU A 357 9.00 13.14 10.63
N GLY A 358 9.42 12.19 9.82
CA GLY A 358 10.76 11.62 9.90
C GLY A 358 11.84 12.64 9.51
N PRO A 359 13.11 12.40 9.87
CA PRO A 359 14.20 13.38 9.79
C PRO A 359 14.51 13.85 8.34
N GLU A 360 14.18 13.06 7.33
CA GLU A 360 14.39 13.38 5.92
C GLU A 360 13.14 13.95 5.24
N SER A 361 12.05 14.15 6.00
CA SER A 361 10.77 14.68 5.50
C SER A 361 10.61 16.16 5.85
N VAL A 362 10.12 16.94 4.89
CA VAL A 362 9.94 18.38 5.02
C VAL A 362 8.63 18.85 4.42
N VAL A 363 8.21 20.07 4.74
CA VAL A 363 7.09 20.76 4.08
C VAL A 363 7.65 21.88 3.20
N LEU A 364 7.24 21.93 1.94
CA LEU A 364 7.65 22.93 0.96
C LEU A 364 6.52 23.93 0.69
N ASP A 365 6.85 25.22 0.57
CA ASP A 365 5.93 26.23 0.07
C ASP A 365 5.72 26.13 -1.46
N GLU A 366 4.92 27.03 -2.04
CA GLU A 366 4.66 27.07 -3.48
C GLU A 366 5.94 27.39 -4.29
N GLY A 367 6.92 28.07 -3.70
CA GLY A 367 8.22 28.41 -4.28
C GLY A 367 9.30 27.34 -4.10
N ASN A 368 8.96 26.15 -3.61
CA ASN A 368 9.87 25.06 -3.26
C ASN A 368 10.84 25.39 -2.09
N ARG A 369 10.55 26.36 -1.25
CA ARG A 369 11.35 26.64 -0.06
C ARG A 369 10.90 25.76 1.10
N ILE A 370 11.84 25.22 1.86
CA ILE A 370 11.56 24.43 3.06
C ILE A 370 10.98 25.36 4.14
N LEU A 371 9.82 25.00 4.65
CA LEU A 371 9.17 25.67 5.77
C LEU A 371 9.70 25.09 7.09
N ASP A 372 10.26 25.93 7.92
CA ASP A 372 10.57 25.57 9.30
C ASP A 372 9.28 25.33 10.08
N LEU A 373 9.11 24.13 10.64
CA LEU A 373 7.84 23.72 11.24
C LEU A 373 7.47 24.57 12.44
N ALA A 374 8.46 24.95 13.29
CA ALA A 374 8.20 25.70 14.51
C ALA A 374 7.72 27.13 14.23
N SER A 375 8.25 27.75 13.17
CA SER A 375 7.97 29.15 12.81
C SER A 375 6.75 29.33 11.92
N ASN A 376 6.25 28.24 11.31
CA ASN A 376 5.19 28.28 10.28
C ASN A 376 3.93 27.49 10.68
N VAL A 377 3.58 27.44 11.97
CA VAL A 377 2.36 26.78 12.45
C VAL A 377 1.14 27.36 11.75
N GLY A 378 0.26 26.49 11.23
CA GLY A 378 -0.92 26.83 10.44
C GLY A 378 -0.66 26.96 8.94
N ALA A 379 0.60 27.06 8.49
CA ALA A 379 0.92 27.08 7.08
C ALA A 379 0.63 25.75 6.39
N VAL A 380 0.19 25.83 5.13
CA VAL A 380 -0.05 24.65 4.28
C VAL A 380 1.02 24.59 3.21
N GLY A 381 1.58 23.39 3.01
CA GLY A 381 2.59 23.16 2.00
C GLY A 381 2.57 21.73 1.48
N ARG A 382 3.48 21.42 0.56
CA ARG A 382 3.64 20.08 -0.02
C ARG A 382 4.61 19.26 0.81
N LEU A 383 4.22 18.04 1.14
CA LEU A 383 5.12 17.07 1.74
C LEU A 383 6.19 16.65 0.74
N ALA A 384 7.43 16.63 1.20
CA ALA A 384 8.58 16.20 0.44
C ALA A 384 9.50 15.33 1.30
N ARG A 385 10.26 14.46 0.67
CA ARG A 385 11.27 13.65 1.31
C ARG A 385 12.59 13.69 0.53
N SER A 386 13.70 13.81 1.25
CA SER A 386 15.07 13.69 0.73
C SER A 386 15.73 12.36 1.13
N GLY A 387 17.02 12.24 0.96
CA GLY A 387 17.80 11.05 1.31
C GLY A 387 17.53 9.88 0.37
N SER A 388 17.18 8.73 0.94
CA SER A 388 16.83 7.54 0.17
C SER A 388 15.46 7.71 -0.48
N VAL A 389 15.45 8.04 -1.77
CA VAL A 389 14.25 8.28 -2.59
C VAL A 389 14.35 7.53 -3.93
N PRO A 390 13.22 7.21 -4.60
CA PRO A 390 13.22 6.50 -5.87
C PRO A 390 14.08 7.17 -6.96
N LEU A 391 14.59 6.37 -7.88
CA LEU A 391 15.32 6.85 -9.06
C LEU A 391 14.43 7.68 -9.99
N GLY A 392 13.13 7.35 -10.05
CA GLY A 392 12.15 8.00 -10.91
C GLY A 392 11.01 7.05 -11.26
N TYR A 393 10.23 7.44 -12.28
CA TYR A 393 9.27 6.57 -12.91
C TYR A 393 9.87 5.88 -14.14
N TYR A 394 9.64 4.59 -14.26
CA TYR A 394 10.09 3.81 -15.43
C TYR A 394 9.41 4.34 -16.70
N LYS A 395 10.20 4.60 -17.74
CA LYS A 395 9.76 5.17 -19.04
C LYS A 395 8.95 6.48 -18.96
N ASP A 396 9.03 7.23 -17.86
CA ASP A 396 8.34 8.53 -17.75
C ASP A 396 9.27 9.63 -17.19
N PRO A 397 10.24 10.09 -17.99
CA PRO A 397 11.21 11.11 -17.56
C PRO A 397 10.57 12.46 -17.25
N GLU A 398 9.50 12.83 -17.95
CA GLU A 398 8.82 14.11 -17.73
C GLU A 398 8.14 14.14 -16.36
N LYS A 399 7.42 13.08 -16.01
CA LYS A 399 6.79 13.00 -14.68
C LYS A 399 7.86 12.84 -13.60
N SER A 400 8.94 12.10 -13.88
CA SER A 400 10.07 11.98 -12.96
C SER A 400 10.65 13.34 -12.62
N ALA A 401 10.92 14.19 -13.62
CA ALA A 401 11.44 15.53 -13.42
C ALA A 401 10.49 16.44 -12.62
N ARG A 402 9.17 16.23 -12.73
CA ARG A 402 8.16 16.99 -11.97
C ARG A 402 7.97 16.49 -10.53
N THR A 403 8.28 15.22 -10.28
CA THR A 403 8.07 14.59 -8.95
C THR A 403 9.35 14.59 -8.13
N PHE A 404 10.50 14.35 -8.76
CA PHE A 404 11.79 14.27 -8.09
C PHE A 404 12.59 15.55 -8.40
N LEU A 405 12.45 16.53 -7.50
CA LEU A 405 13.02 17.87 -7.68
C LEU A 405 14.42 17.95 -7.06
N GLU A 406 15.28 18.78 -7.64
CA GLU A 406 16.52 19.20 -7.02
C GLU A 406 16.31 20.61 -6.41
N ILE A 407 16.51 20.72 -5.10
CA ILE A 407 16.35 21.95 -4.33
C ILE A 407 17.64 22.17 -3.55
N ASP A 408 18.34 23.26 -3.80
CA ASP A 408 19.63 23.60 -3.17
C ASP A 408 20.65 22.45 -3.17
N GLY A 409 20.74 21.71 -4.29
CA GLY A 409 21.66 20.58 -4.48
C GLY A 409 21.23 19.29 -3.78
N THR A 410 20.05 19.26 -3.18
CA THR A 410 19.46 18.07 -2.55
C THR A 410 18.25 17.58 -3.37
N ARG A 411 18.19 16.26 -3.60
CA ARG A 411 17.10 15.64 -4.33
C ARG A 411 15.93 15.30 -3.40
N TYR A 412 14.74 15.74 -3.78
CA TYR A 412 13.49 15.52 -3.06
C TYR A 412 12.45 14.79 -3.91
N SER A 413 11.75 13.85 -3.32
CA SER A 413 10.49 13.32 -3.86
C SER A 413 9.32 14.17 -3.38
N VAL A 414 8.54 14.72 -4.32
CA VAL A 414 7.41 15.64 -4.07
C VAL A 414 6.19 15.17 -4.85
N PRO A 415 5.48 14.10 -4.43
CA PRO A 415 4.40 13.50 -5.21
C PRO A 415 3.09 14.31 -5.23
N GLY A 416 3.02 15.41 -4.44
CA GLY A 416 1.90 16.33 -4.39
C GLY A 416 0.91 16.08 -3.26
N ASP A 417 1.34 15.42 -2.21
CA ASP A 417 0.59 15.34 -0.96
C ASP A 417 0.77 16.66 -0.18
N PHE A 418 -0.33 17.22 0.35
CA PHE A 418 -0.33 18.47 1.11
C PHE A 418 -0.51 18.21 2.60
N ALA A 419 0.14 19.03 3.41
CA ALA A 419 -0.01 19.00 4.85
C ALA A 419 -0.10 20.42 5.42
N ARG A 420 -0.81 20.56 6.55
CA ARG A 420 -0.80 21.74 7.40
C ARG A 420 0.17 21.50 8.54
N ILE A 421 1.02 22.49 8.79
CA ILE A 421 1.98 22.48 9.90
C ILE A 421 1.22 22.74 11.21
N GLU A 422 1.40 21.84 12.17
CA GLU A 422 0.83 21.94 13.52
C GLU A 422 1.92 22.33 14.55
N ALA A 423 1.51 22.56 15.78
CA ALA A 423 2.45 22.72 16.89
C ALA A 423 3.28 21.44 17.11
N ASP A 424 4.36 21.55 17.88
CA ASP A 424 5.23 20.42 18.30
C ASP A 424 5.83 19.61 17.14
N ASN A 425 6.18 20.30 16.04
CA ASN A 425 6.77 19.70 14.83
C ASN A 425 5.92 18.58 14.20
N LYS A 426 4.60 18.64 14.36
CA LYS A 426 3.65 17.74 13.73
C LYS A 426 3.06 18.35 12.47
N VAL A 427 2.48 17.50 11.65
CA VAL A 427 1.71 17.92 10.47
C VAL A 427 0.39 17.16 10.40
N THR A 428 -0.67 17.84 9.93
CA THR A 428 -1.94 17.21 9.56
C THR A 428 -1.93 16.96 8.07
N LEU A 429 -2.09 15.70 7.63
CA LEU A 429 -2.23 15.37 6.22
C LEU A 429 -3.57 15.88 5.69
N LEU A 430 -3.51 16.64 4.59
CA LEU A 430 -4.70 17.21 3.91
C LEU A 430 -5.09 16.44 2.64
N GLY A 431 -4.24 15.51 2.18
CA GLY A 431 -4.46 14.71 0.98
C GLY A 431 -3.73 15.23 -0.26
N ARG A 432 -4.06 14.65 -1.41
CA ARG A 432 -3.38 14.96 -2.68
C ARG A 432 -3.94 16.19 -3.34
N GLY A 433 -3.05 17.10 -3.75
CA GLY A 433 -3.39 18.31 -4.47
C GLY A 433 -4.14 18.05 -5.79
N SER A 434 -3.97 16.89 -6.43
CA SER A 434 -4.73 16.48 -7.62
C SER A 434 -6.23 16.27 -7.36
N ASN A 435 -6.62 16.05 -6.11
CA ASN A 435 -8.01 15.91 -5.68
C ASN A 435 -8.56 17.19 -5.05
N CYS A 436 -7.71 18.19 -4.82
CA CYS A 436 -8.08 19.47 -4.25
C CYS A 436 -9.19 20.12 -5.09
N ILE A 437 -10.26 20.56 -4.42
CA ILE A 437 -11.42 21.21 -5.02
C ILE A 437 -11.18 22.71 -4.98
N ASN A 438 -11.19 23.37 -6.14
CA ASN A 438 -11.06 24.82 -6.22
C ASN A 438 -12.46 25.44 -6.31
N THR A 439 -12.96 25.95 -5.19
CA THR A 439 -14.30 26.53 -5.09
C THR A 439 -14.24 28.02 -4.76
N GLY A 440 -14.63 28.88 -5.69
CA GLY A 440 -14.63 30.33 -5.50
C GLY A 440 -13.25 30.94 -5.16
N GLY A 441 -12.16 30.32 -5.64
CA GLY A 441 -10.79 30.74 -5.36
C GLY A 441 -10.18 30.11 -4.10
N GLU A 442 -10.98 29.38 -3.33
CA GLU A 442 -10.55 28.67 -2.12
C GLU A 442 -10.20 27.21 -2.43
N LYS A 443 -9.20 26.67 -1.72
CA LYS A 443 -8.79 25.25 -1.83
C LYS A 443 -9.51 24.43 -0.76
N VAL A 444 -10.20 23.36 -1.17
CA VAL A 444 -10.84 22.39 -0.28
C VAL A 444 -10.22 21.02 -0.53
N TYR A 445 -9.68 20.43 0.51
CA TYR A 445 -9.14 19.07 0.45
C TYR A 445 -10.24 18.07 0.79
N PRO A 446 -10.54 17.10 -0.10
CA PRO A 446 -11.63 16.14 0.12
C PRO A 446 -11.56 15.44 1.46
N GLU A 447 -10.36 15.02 1.85
CA GLU A 447 -10.12 14.23 3.06
C GLU A 447 -10.51 14.97 4.34
N GLU A 448 -10.39 16.29 4.37
CA GLU A 448 -10.82 17.13 5.50
C GLU A 448 -12.34 17.09 5.67
N VAL A 449 -13.08 17.18 4.57
CA VAL A 449 -14.55 17.13 4.58
C VAL A 449 -15.04 15.71 4.84
N GLU A 450 -14.39 14.70 4.26
CA GLU A 450 -14.67 13.29 4.50
C GLU A 450 -14.51 12.91 5.97
N MET A 451 -13.43 13.37 6.61
CA MET A 451 -13.19 13.12 8.02
C MET A 451 -14.32 13.67 8.89
N ALA A 452 -14.74 14.90 8.62
CA ALA A 452 -15.84 15.54 9.37
C ALA A 452 -17.18 14.83 9.11
N LEU A 453 -17.49 14.43 7.86
CA LEU A 453 -18.71 13.69 7.53
C LEU A 453 -18.76 12.29 8.15
N LYS A 454 -17.64 11.61 8.29
CA LYS A 454 -17.57 10.29 8.93
C LYS A 454 -17.91 10.31 10.42
N ALA A 455 -17.86 11.48 11.06
CA ALA A 455 -18.32 11.65 12.44
C ALA A 455 -19.84 11.74 12.57
N HIS A 456 -20.59 11.92 11.47
CA HIS A 456 -22.05 11.95 11.50
C HIS A 456 -22.63 10.53 11.75
N PRO A 457 -23.62 10.38 12.67
CA PRO A 457 -24.12 9.05 13.07
C PRO A 457 -24.71 8.22 11.92
N ASP A 458 -25.32 8.87 10.92
CA ASP A 458 -25.95 8.20 9.79
C ASP A 458 -25.00 7.97 8.59
N VAL A 459 -23.73 8.38 8.67
CA VAL A 459 -22.73 8.18 7.63
C VAL A 459 -21.89 6.96 7.96
N TYR A 460 -21.93 5.95 7.10
CA TYR A 460 -21.06 4.77 7.20
C TYR A 460 -19.71 5.05 6.56
N ASP A 461 -19.72 5.53 5.30
CA ASP A 461 -18.53 5.93 4.57
C ASP A 461 -18.85 7.05 3.58
N VAL A 462 -17.83 7.81 3.13
CA VAL A 462 -18.01 8.96 2.25
C VAL A 462 -16.78 9.22 1.40
N LEU A 463 -17.00 9.68 0.17
CA LEU A 463 -15.99 10.35 -0.66
C LEU A 463 -16.50 11.73 -1.06
N VAL A 464 -15.58 12.70 -1.05
CA VAL A 464 -15.87 14.08 -1.42
C VAL A 464 -15.15 14.43 -2.71
N VAL A 465 -15.87 15.03 -3.66
CA VAL A 465 -15.36 15.36 -4.98
C VAL A 465 -15.75 16.78 -5.40
N GLY A 466 -14.89 17.39 -6.22
CA GLY A 466 -15.24 18.61 -6.94
C GLY A 466 -16.04 18.29 -8.19
N VAL A 467 -17.14 19.02 -8.38
CA VAL A 467 -17.97 18.98 -9.59
C VAL A 467 -17.96 20.37 -10.21
N ALA A 468 -17.95 20.44 -11.54
CA ALA A 468 -17.98 21.71 -12.25
C ALA A 468 -19.18 22.57 -11.81
N ASP A 469 -18.95 23.85 -11.55
CA ASP A 469 -19.93 24.82 -11.09
C ASP A 469 -19.68 26.16 -11.80
N GLU A 470 -20.73 26.72 -12.41
CA GLU A 470 -20.62 27.93 -13.24
C GLU A 470 -20.19 29.18 -12.43
N ASN A 471 -20.53 29.22 -11.14
CA ASN A 471 -20.28 30.39 -10.28
C ASN A 471 -18.95 30.26 -9.50
N TYR A 472 -18.56 29.03 -9.17
CA TYR A 472 -17.45 28.77 -8.25
C TYR A 472 -16.28 28.01 -8.91
N GLY A 473 -16.39 27.69 -10.21
CA GLY A 473 -15.46 26.82 -10.92
C GLY A 473 -15.67 25.35 -10.56
N GLN A 474 -15.63 25.02 -9.27
CA GLN A 474 -16.04 23.73 -8.74
C GLN A 474 -16.90 23.92 -7.48
N SER A 475 -17.84 23.00 -7.26
CA SER A 475 -18.58 22.86 -6.00
C SER A 475 -18.21 21.57 -5.28
N VAL A 476 -18.24 21.60 -3.95
CA VAL A 476 -17.99 20.44 -3.10
C VAL A 476 -19.23 19.53 -3.13
N SER A 477 -19.05 18.26 -3.47
CA SER A 477 -20.12 17.27 -3.52
C SER A 477 -19.69 16.01 -2.77
N ALA A 478 -20.62 15.39 -2.02
CA ALA A 478 -20.36 14.18 -1.25
C ALA A 478 -21.07 12.96 -1.85
N VAL A 479 -20.38 11.85 -1.96
CA VAL A 479 -20.95 10.51 -2.23
C VAL A 479 -20.97 9.78 -0.91
N ILE A 480 -22.13 9.43 -0.41
CA ILE A 480 -22.33 8.90 0.94
C ILE A 480 -22.91 7.49 0.89
N GLN A 481 -22.27 6.58 1.60
CA GLN A 481 -22.85 5.30 2.01
C GLN A 481 -23.46 5.50 3.41
N PRO A 482 -24.76 5.36 3.55
CA PRO A 482 -25.43 5.56 4.85
C PRO A 482 -25.23 4.35 5.76
N ARG A 483 -25.32 4.59 7.08
CA ARG A 483 -25.21 3.54 8.10
C ARG A 483 -26.47 2.68 8.24
N GLY A 484 -27.60 3.18 7.83
CA GLY A 484 -28.90 2.53 7.92
C GLY A 484 -29.82 3.01 6.83
N GLU A 485 -31.11 3.09 7.11
CA GLU A 485 -32.11 3.56 6.14
C GLU A 485 -32.20 5.09 6.07
N ASN A 486 -31.69 5.79 7.09
CA ASN A 486 -31.74 7.25 7.14
C ASN A 486 -30.82 7.87 6.07
N ARG A 487 -31.31 8.92 5.43
CA ARG A 487 -30.63 9.67 4.36
C ARG A 487 -30.70 11.16 4.70
N PRO A 488 -29.78 11.66 5.57
CA PRO A 488 -29.77 13.07 5.94
C PRO A 488 -29.77 13.99 4.72
N THR A 489 -30.56 15.04 4.75
CA THR A 489 -30.58 16.06 3.71
C THR A 489 -29.24 16.81 3.64
N VAL A 490 -28.96 17.48 2.53
CA VAL A 490 -27.79 18.35 2.39
C VAL A 490 -27.75 19.40 3.51
N GLU A 491 -28.91 19.96 3.87
CA GLU A 491 -29.08 20.98 4.90
C GLU A 491 -28.71 20.44 6.30
N GLU A 492 -29.15 19.25 6.64
CA GLU A 492 -28.81 18.59 7.91
C GLU A 492 -27.32 18.30 8.02
N LEU A 493 -26.71 17.74 6.96
CA LEU A 493 -25.25 17.50 6.92
C LEU A 493 -24.47 18.80 7.00
N ARG A 494 -24.90 19.84 6.30
CA ARG A 494 -24.29 21.19 6.38
C ARG A 494 -24.42 21.79 7.77
N ALA A 495 -25.56 21.62 8.43
CA ALA A 495 -25.75 22.08 9.82
C ALA A 495 -24.78 21.37 10.77
N PHE A 496 -24.62 20.07 10.65
CA PHE A 496 -23.65 19.28 11.40
C PHE A 496 -22.21 19.77 11.16
N LEU A 497 -21.84 19.91 9.89
CA LEU A 497 -20.47 20.27 9.50
C LEU A 497 -20.08 21.72 9.87
N ARG A 498 -21.02 22.64 10.04
CA ARG A 498 -20.72 24.05 10.44
C ARG A 498 -20.01 24.17 11.77
N ALA A 499 -20.14 23.18 12.65
CA ALA A 499 -19.39 23.14 13.91
C ALA A 499 -17.90 22.80 13.71
N HIS A 500 -17.52 22.26 12.55
CA HIS A 500 -16.19 21.71 12.29
C HIS A 500 -15.47 22.37 11.11
N LEU A 501 -16.22 22.89 10.11
CA LEU A 501 -15.66 23.36 8.84
C LEU A 501 -16.19 24.75 8.44
N SER A 502 -15.31 25.51 7.78
CA SER A 502 -15.68 26.78 7.16
C SER A 502 -16.73 26.61 6.06
N GLY A 503 -17.60 27.62 5.87
CA GLY A 503 -18.77 27.54 5.01
C GLY A 503 -18.51 27.15 3.54
N TYR A 504 -17.36 27.54 2.98
CA TYR A 504 -16.96 27.21 1.61
C TYR A 504 -16.59 25.74 1.41
N LYS A 505 -16.24 25.02 2.50
CA LYS A 505 -15.93 23.58 2.50
C LYS A 505 -17.17 22.68 2.54
N LEU A 506 -18.34 23.23 2.85
CA LEU A 506 -19.56 22.45 3.06
C LEU A 506 -20.10 21.90 1.73
N PRO A 507 -20.46 20.61 1.66
CA PRO A 507 -21.04 20.03 0.46
C PRO A 507 -22.30 20.78 0.00
N ARG A 508 -22.42 20.98 -1.31
CA ARG A 508 -23.60 21.58 -1.95
C ARG A 508 -24.55 20.53 -2.52
N ALA A 509 -24.03 19.32 -2.76
CA ALA A 509 -24.82 18.20 -3.24
C ALA A 509 -24.38 16.92 -2.53
N VAL A 510 -25.33 15.98 -2.40
CA VAL A 510 -25.09 14.66 -1.83
C VAL A 510 -25.69 13.61 -2.75
N THR A 511 -24.93 12.56 -3.00
CA THR A 511 -25.38 11.36 -3.74
C THR A 511 -25.25 10.16 -2.81
N TYR A 512 -26.35 9.44 -2.59
CA TYR A 512 -26.37 8.24 -1.79
C TYR A 512 -26.10 7.00 -2.64
N VAL A 513 -25.27 6.10 -2.10
CA VAL A 513 -24.88 4.83 -2.73
C VAL A 513 -24.94 3.69 -1.72
N ASP A 514 -25.10 2.47 -2.20
CA ASP A 514 -25.06 1.29 -1.33
C ASP A 514 -23.65 0.97 -0.87
N GLU A 515 -22.64 1.26 -1.70
CA GLU A 515 -21.23 1.05 -1.40
C GLU A 515 -20.36 2.15 -2.01
N ILE A 516 -19.41 2.67 -1.21
CA ILE A 516 -18.43 3.67 -1.67
C ILE A 516 -17.44 3.04 -2.66
N PRO A 517 -17.21 3.69 -3.82
CA PRO A 517 -16.24 3.20 -4.79
C PRO A 517 -14.81 3.25 -4.23
N ARG A 518 -14.22 2.07 -4.07
CA ARG A 518 -12.85 1.91 -3.61
C ARG A 518 -12.05 1.02 -4.55
N SER A 519 -10.73 1.22 -4.53
CA SER A 519 -9.82 0.31 -5.19
C SER A 519 -9.75 -1.03 -4.44
N ALA A 520 -9.09 -2.00 -5.05
CA ALA A 520 -8.81 -3.30 -4.45
C ALA A 520 -8.12 -3.24 -3.07
N THR A 521 -7.42 -2.15 -2.81
CA THR A 521 -6.72 -1.88 -1.53
C THR A 521 -7.54 -1.09 -0.53
N GLY A 522 -8.81 -0.85 -0.79
CA GLY A 522 -9.63 0.03 0.03
C GLY A 522 -9.35 1.53 -0.15
N LYS A 523 -8.43 1.92 -1.07
CA LYS A 523 -8.18 3.34 -1.37
C LYS A 523 -9.35 3.97 -2.10
N ALA A 524 -9.63 5.25 -1.80
CA ALA A 524 -10.67 6.04 -2.43
C ALA A 524 -10.56 6.07 -3.97
N ASN A 525 -11.64 5.79 -4.67
CA ASN A 525 -11.74 5.91 -6.12
C ASN A 525 -12.49 7.20 -6.50
N TYR A 526 -11.80 8.33 -6.39
CA TYR A 526 -12.38 9.65 -6.70
C TYR A 526 -12.89 9.79 -8.15
N PRO A 527 -12.24 9.22 -9.19
CA PRO A 527 -12.80 9.22 -10.54
C PRO A 527 -14.16 8.53 -10.63
N ALA A 528 -14.35 7.38 -9.98
CA ALA A 528 -15.64 6.70 -9.93
C ALA A 528 -16.68 7.51 -9.15
N ALA A 529 -16.30 8.11 -8.01
CA ALA A 529 -17.17 8.97 -7.23
C ALA A 529 -17.65 10.20 -8.04
N ARG A 530 -16.76 10.85 -8.81
CA ARG A 530 -17.14 11.96 -9.71
C ARG A 530 -18.16 11.53 -10.76
N LYS A 531 -18.01 10.34 -11.36
CA LYS A 531 -18.99 9.80 -12.33
C LYS A 531 -20.36 9.60 -11.70
N LEU A 532 -20.43 9.11 -10.47
CA LEU A 532 -21.69 8.92 -9.74
C LEU A 532 -22.42 10.25 -9.51
N VAL A 533 -21.70 11.28 -9.05
CA VAL A 533 -22.28 12.62 -8.84
C VAL A 533 -22.74 13.21 -10.17
N SER A 534 -21.93 13.12 -11.24
CA SER A 534 -22.30 13.65 -12.56
C SER A 534 -23.54 12.97 -13.13
N ALA A 535 -23.66 11.65 -12.95
CA ALA A 535 -24.85 10.90 -13.38
C ALA A 535 -26.11 11.30 -12.58
N ALA A 536 -25.98 11.48 -11.26
CA ALA A 536 -27.07 11.93 -10.40
C ALA A 536 -27.53 13.36 -10.75
N THR A 537 -26.58 14.26 -11.04
CA THR A 537 -26.89 15.64 -11.46
C THR A 537 -27.58 15.68 -12.82
N ALA A 538 -27.18 14.85 -13.78
CA ALA A 538 -27.82 14.75 -15.09
C ALA A 538 -29.22 14.13 -15.04
N ALA A 539 -29.52 13.32 -14.03
CA ALA A 539 -30.84 12.70 -13.81
C ALA A 539 -31.83 13.60 -13.03
N ALA A 540 -31.33 14.67 -12.38
CA ALA A 540 -32.18 15.63 -11.68
C ALA A 540 -32.97 16.47 -12.70
N PRO A 541 -34.31 16.64 -12.54
CA PRO A 541 -35.07 17.52 -13.42
C PRO A 541 -34.56 18.96 -13.31
N ALA A 542 -34.45 19.65 -14.45
CA ALA A 542 -34.07 21.05 -14.48
C ALA A 542 -34.96 21.88 -13.50
N PRO A 543 -34.36 22.78 -12.71
CA PRO A 543 -35.17 23.64 -11.84
C PRO A 543 -36.19 24.40 -12.67
N ALA A 544 -37.46 24.35 -12.23
CA ALA A 544 -38.60 24.98 -12.90
C ALA A 544 -38.53 26.52 -12.85
#